data_9fa48edb1d087902ee32eb9dfd3e9c08
#
_entry.id   9fa48edb1d087902ee32eb9dfd3e9c08
#
_cell.length_a   1.000
_cell.length_b   1.000
_cell.length_c   1.000
_cell.angle_alpha   90.00
_cell.angle_beta   90.00
_cell.angle_gamma   90.00
#
_symmetry.space_group_name_H-M   'P 1'
#
loop_
_entity.id
_entity.type
_entity.pdbx_description
1 polymer ?
#
loop_
_entity_poly.entity_id
_entity_poly.type
_entity_poly.pdbx_seq_one_letter_code
_entity_poly.pdbx_strand_id
1 'polypeptide(L)'
;VGVWPGLVEEKQPDHVIIATGAEPARPYWVPADADNVADVRQVLDGSVEPFGDVVVFDEIGFHHATSTAEVLADRGCNVEIITPGMVVGQDLGITLDMENWWMRAGEKGIVQTTDLIVTGMDGHTLNLQHHPTGTNLTRTPDWVVLAVPANPVEWLYNDLKAAGVSVERVGDCVAPRR
;
A
#
# COMPACT_ATOMS: atom_id res chain seq x y z
N VAL A 1 23.67 -2.34 9.30
CA VAL A 1 23.97 -1.79 10.64
C VAL A 1 22.75 -1.00 11.08
N GLY A 2 22.12 -1.44 12.19
CA GLY A 2 21.01 -0.68 12.77
C GLY A 2 21.49 0.64 13.40
N VAL A 3 20.69 1.69 13.30
CA VAL A 3 20.92 2.95 14.00
C VAL A 3 19.95 3.03 15.18
N TRP A 4 20.49 3.34 16.36
CA TRP A 4 19.70 3.49 17.59
C TRP A 4 20.20 4.71 18.38
N PRO A 5 19.44 5.25 19.33
CA PRO A 5 19.82 6.46 20.08
C PRO A 5 21.23 6.40 20.69
N GLY A 6 21.64 5.28 21.29
CA GLY A 6 22.99 5.11 21.89
C GLY A 6 24.15 5.22 20.90
N LEU A 7 23.95 4.91 19.61
CA LEU A 7 24.96 5.16 18.58
C LEU A 7 25.17 6.67 18.35
N VAL A 8 24.09 7.45 18.39
CA VAL A 8 24.14 8.90 18.25
C VAL A 8 24.86 9.52 19.44
N GLU A 9 24.58 9.04 20.66
CA GLU A 9 25.28 9.45 21.88
C GLU A 9 26.79 9.12 21.82
N GLU A 10 27.15 7.93 21.32
CA GLU A 10 28.55 7.53 21.14
C GLU A 10 29.31 8.43 20.15
N LYS A 11 28.67 8.76 19.03
CA LYS A 11 29.31 9.52 17.93
C LYS A 11 29.30 11.02 18.14
N GLN A 12 28.41 11.55 19.01
CA GLN A 12 28.25 12.98 19.35
C GLN A 12 28.26 13.90 18.12
N PRO A 13 27.40 13.66 17.11
CA PRO A 13 27.34 14.54 15.95
C PRO A 13 26.79 15.91 16.32
N ASP A 14 27.21 16.96 15.62
CA ASP A 14 26.66 18.32 15.79
C ASP A 14 25.20 18.39 15.38
N HIS A 15 24.78 17.58 14.40
CA HIS A 15 23.41 17.55 13.88
C HIS A 15 23.09 16.16 13.30
N VAL A 16 21.83 15.72 13.47
CA VAL A 16 21.34 14.43 12.96
C VAL A 16 20.24 14.64 11.94
N ILE A 17 20.35 14.00 10.80
CA ILE A 17 19.28 13.98 9.78
C ILE A 17 18.70 12.55 9.73
N ILE A 18 17.41 12.43 9.97
CA ILE A 18 16.66 11.16 9.92
C ILE A 18 15.97 11.00 8.57
N ALA A 19 16.27 9.92 7.89
CA ALA A 19 15.68 9.52 6.61
C ALA A 19 15.29 8.03 6.65
N THR A 20 14.58 7.62 7.72
CA THR A 20 14.21 6.23 7.99
C THR A 20 13.12 5.67 7.09
N GLY A 21 12.52 6.53 6.24
CA GLY A 21 11.52 6.11 5.27
C GLY A 21 10.15 5.83 5.91
N ALA A 22 9.44 4.90 5.30
CA ALA A 22 8.09 4.50 5.70
C ALA A 22 7.92 2.98 5.61
N GLU A 23 6.98 2.47 6.38
CA GLU A 23 6.59 1.06 6.39
C GLU A 23 5.17 0.88 5.86
N PRO A 24 4.83 -0.30 5.30
CA PRO A 24 3.48 -0.60 4.84
C PRO A 24 2.45 -0.40 5.95
N ALA A 25 1.36 0.32 5.64
CA ALA A 25 0.26 0.44 6.57
C ALA A 25 -0.63 -0.82 6.52
N ARG A 26 -1.20 -1.19 7.67
CA ARG A 26 -2.27 -2.17 7.75
C ARG A 26 -3.56 -1.44 8.15
N PRO A 27 -4.54 -1.29 7.25
CA PRO A 27 -5.78 -0.59 7.55
C PRO A 27 -6.54 -1.21 8.73
N TYR A 28 -7.28 -0.41 9.46
CA TYR A 28 -8.03 -0.82 10.66
C TYR A 28 -9.07 -1.91 10.40
N TRP A 29 -9.54 -2.02 9.16
CA TRP A 29 -10.54 -3.01 8.76
C TRP A 29 -9.94 -4.39 8.45
N VAL A 30 -8.61 -4.53 8.42
CA VAL A 30 -7.92 -5.81 8.24
C VAL A 30 -7.78 -6.48 9.61
N PRO A 31 -8.38 -7.67 9.84
CA PRO A 31 -8.21 -8.41 11.09
C PRO A 31 -6.73 -8.71 11.38
N ALA A 32 -6.35 -8.69 12.65
CA ALA A 32 -4.96 -8.93 13.03
C ALA A 32 -4.46 -10.34 12.67
N ASP A 33 -5.37 -11.30 12.63
CA ASP A 33 -5.16 -12.71 12.33
C ASP A 33 -5.45 -13.09 10.87
N ALA A 34 -5.76 -12.11 10.01
CA ALA A 34 -5.94 -12.37 8.58
C ALA A 34 -4.65 -12.88 7.94
N ASP A 35 -4.69 -14.09 7.39
CA ASP A 35 -3.57 -14.83 6.79
C ASP A 35 -3.52 -14.71 5.25
N ASN A 36 -4.57 -14.13 4.65
CA ASN A 36 -4.74 -13.94 3.21
C ASN A 36 -4.62 -12.45 2.79
N VAL A 37 -3.92 -11.65 3.57
CA VAL A 37 -3.69 -10.23 3.26
C VAL A 37 -2.19 -9.94 3.18
N ALA A 38 -1.76 -9.39 2.05
CA ALA A 38 -0.39 -8.96 1.80
C ALA A 38 -0.35 -7.49 1.38
N ASP A 39 0.79 -6.84 1.48
CA ASP A 39 1.04 -5.55 0.83
C ASP A 39 1.77 -5.74 -0.51
N VAL A 40 1.77 -4.70 -1.34
CA VAL A 40 2.38 -4.73 -2.67
C VAL A 40 3.88 -5.07 -2.64
N ARG A 41 4.62 -4.70 -1.58
CA ARG A 41 6.06 -4.96 -1.47
C ARG A 41 6.31 -6.44 -1.26
N GLN A 42 5.52 -7.10 -0.41
CA GLN A 42 5.59 -8.55 -0.16
C GLN A 42 5.31 -9.38 -1.43
N VAL A 43 4.38 -8.90 -2.27
CA VAL A 43 4.10 -9.55 -3.56
C VAL A 43 5.25 -9.37 -4.56
N LEU A 44 5.82 -8.16 -4.62
CA LEU A 44 6.87 -7.82 -5.59
C LEU A 44 8.23 -8.42 -5.23
N ASP A 45 8.56 -8.53 -3.93
CA ASP A 45 9.80 -9.16 -3.46
C ASP A 45 9.72 -10.69 -3.36
N GLY A 46 8.50 -11.26 -3.55
CA GLY A 46 8.26 -12.69 -3.56
C GLY A 46 8.18 -13.31 -2.16
N SER A 47 8.11 -12.52 -1.08
CA SER A 47 7.93 -13.06 0.28
C SER A 47 6.52 -13.60 0.51
N VAL A 48 5.54 -13.13 -0.29
CA VAL A 48 4.18 -13.67 -0.37
C VAL A 48 3.82 -13.92 -1.83
N GLU A 49 3.26 -15.09 -2.13
CA GLU A 49 2.83 -15.48 -3.47
C GLU A 49 1.31 -15.72 -3.50
N PRO A 50 0.49 -14.66 -3.70
CA PRO A 50 -0.96 -14.80 -3.84
C PRO A 50 -1.32 -15.68 -5.04
N PHE A 51 -2.44 -16.40 -4.93
CA PHE A 51 -2.97 -17.29 -5.97
C PHE A 51 -4.49 -17.18 -6.06
N GLY A 52 -5.08 -17.72 -7.11
CA GLY A 52 -6.54 -17.76 -7.30
C GLY A 52 -7.14 -16.39 -7.60
N ASP A 53 -8.23 -16.07 -6.92
CA ASP A 53 -8.93 -14.78 -7.04
C ASP A 53 -8.28 -13.74 -6.11
N VAL A 54 -7.73 -12.68 -6.69
CA VAL A 54 -6.99 -11.66 -5.94
C VAL A 54 -7.65 -10.30 -6.10
N VAL A 55 -7.99 -9.67 -4.98
CA VAL A 55 -8.38 -8.25 -4.95
C VAL A 55 -7.17 -7.40 -4.59
N VAL A 56 -6.80 -6.47 -5.46
CA VAL A 56 -5.84 -5.40 -5.17
C VAL A 56 -6.63 -4.16 -4.75
N PHE A 57 -6.52 -3.76 -3.48
CA PHE A 57 -7.20 -2.57 -2.95
C PHE A 57 -6.28 -1.36 -3.09
N ASP A 58 -6.69 -0.39 -3.93
CA ASP A 58 -5.87 0.75 -4.34
C ASP A 58 -6.41 2.08 -3.78
N GLU A 59 -5.74 2.62 -2.76
CA GLU A 59 -5.95 3.99 -2.26
C GLU A 59 -4.90 4.98 -2.75
N ILE A 60 -3.88 4.50 -3.50
CA ILE A 60 -2.78 5.34 -3.97
C ILE A 60 -3.06 5.91 -5.36
N GLY A 61 -3.71 5.13 -6.22
CA GLY A 61 -4.03 5.52 -7.60
C GLY A 61 -2.81 5.59 -8.52
N PHE A 62 -1.70 4.88 -8.21
CA PHE A 62 -0.45 4.96 -8.94
C PHE A 62 0.13 3.57 -9.24
N HIS A 63 1.39 3.50 -9.70
CA HIS A 63 2.05 2.26 -10.13
C HIS A 63 2.05 1.12 -9.10
N HIS A 64 1.92 1.40 -7.81
CA HIS A 64 1.92 0.39 -6.76
C HIS A 64 0.86 -0.70 -6.99
N ALA A 65 -0.40 -0.29 -7.20
CA ALA A 65 -1.48 -1.23 -7.47
C ALA A 65 -1.41 -1.81 -8.88
N THR A 66 -1.23 -0.94 -9.88
CA THR A 66 -1.32 -1.31 -11.29
C THR A 66 -0.21 -2.26 -11.72
N SER A 67 1.05 -2.00 -11.33
CA SER A 67 2.17 -2.90 -11.62
C SER A 67 2.05 -4.23 -10.86
N THR A 68 1.59 -4.21 -9.60
CA THR A 68 1.37 -5.43 -8.83
C THR A 68 0.27 -6.28 -9.44
N ALA A 69 -0.82 -5.67 -9.91
CA ALA A 69 -1.89 -6.38 -10.62
C ALA A 69 -1.41 -7.06 -11.90
N GLU A 70 -0.55 -6.40 -12.69
CA GLU A 70 0.06 -7.02 -13.87
C GLU A 70 0.92 -8.23 -13.50
N VAL A 71 1.76 -8.13 -12.46
CA VAL A 71 2.60 -9.24 -11.98
C VAL A 71 1.74 -10.42 -11.52
N LEU A 72 0.65 -10.16 -10.78
CA LEU A 72 -0.29 -11.20 -10.34
C LEU A 72 -1.00 -11.87 -11.50
N ALA A 73 -1.48 -11.10 -12.48
CA ALA A 73 -2.09 -11.64 -13.69
C ALA A 73 -1.10 -12.49 -14.50
N ASP A 74 0.17 -12.07 -14.64
CA ASP A 74 1.22 -12.84 -15.29
C ASP A 74 1.57 -14.15 -14.56
N ARG A 75 1.32 -14.20 -13.24
CA ARG A 75 1.44 -15.41 -12.42
C ARG A 75 0.20 -16.32 -12.50
N GLY A 76 -0.83 -15.91 -13.24
CA GLY A 76 -2.06 -16.69 -13.48
C GLY A 76 -3.17 -16.45 -12.47
N CYS A 77 -3.12 -15.37 -11.68
CA CYS A 77 -4.21 -14.97 -10.81
C CYS A 77 -5.36 -14.32 -11.59
N ASN A 78 -6.59 -14.46 -11.10
CA ASN A 78 -7.71 -13.63 -11.52
C ASN A 78 -7.70 -12.34 -10.69
N VAL A 79 -7.42 -11.20 -11.32
CA VAL A 79 -7.18 -9.95 -10.58
C VAL A 79 -8.31 -8.97 -10.75
N GLU A 80 -8.85 -8.46 -9.63
CA GLU A 80 -9.71 -7.29 -9.57
C GLU A 80 -8.98 -6.16 -8.81
N ILE A 81 -8.84 -4.97 -9.42
CA ILE A 81 -8.43 -3.77 -8.68
C ILE A 81 -9.68 -3.04 -8.22
N ILE A 82 -9.75 -2.77 -6.92
CA ILE A 82 -10.82 -1.98 -6.31
C ILE A 82 -10.21 -0.67 -5.78
N THR A 83 -10.84 0.46 -6.12
CA THR A 83 -10.41 1.78 -5.65
C THR A 83 -11.59 2.63 -5.18
N PRO A 84 -11.42 3.48 -4.15
CA PRO A 84 -12.40 4.52 -3.83
C PRO A 84 -12.41 5.67 -4.84
N GLY A 85 -11.41 5.76 -5.70
CA GLY A 85 -11.34 6.75 -6.77
C GLY A 85 -12.30 6.45 -7.92
N MET A 86 -12.54 7.44 -8.77
CA MET A 86 -13.37 7.33 -9.98
C MET A 86 -12.66 6.59 -11.12
N VAL A 87 -11.36 6.43 -11.04
CA VAL A 87 -10.52 5.82 -12.08
C VAL A 87 -9.41 5.03 -11.39
N VAL A 88 -9.24 3.77 -11.77
CA VAL A 88 -8.08 2.95 -11.34
C VAL A 88 -6.81 3.51 -12.00
N GLY A 89 -5.78 3.73 -11.19
CA GLY A 89 -4.52 4.30 -11.68
C GLY A 89 -4.67 5.78 -12.08
N GLN A 90 -5.52 6.55 -11.40
CA GLN A 90 -5.81 7.95 -11.73
C GLN A 90 -4.55 8.80 -11.91
N ASP A 91 -3.53 8.61 -11.09
CA ASP A 91 -2.30 9.40 -11.11
C ASP A 91 -1.28 8.91 -12.16
N LEU A 92 -1.54 7.81 -12.87
CA LEU A 92 -0.77 7.39 -14.05
C LEU A 92 -0.84 8.45 -15.17
N GLY A 93 -1.84 9.33 -15.14
CA GLY A 93 -1.90 10.49 -16.03
C GLY A 93 -0.70 11.42 -15.87
N ILE A 94 -0.08 11.49 -14.69
CA ILE A 94 1.12 12.31 -14.44
C ILE A 94 2.31 11.78 -15.21
N THR A 95 2.43 10.47 -15.38
CA THR A 95 3.51 9.79 -16.10
C THR A 95 3.15 9.48 -17.56
N LEU A 96 1.94 9.85 -18.00
CA LEU A 96 1.39 9.57 -19.34
C LEU A 96 1.30 8.05 -19.65
N ASP A 97 1.19 7.21 -18.64
CA ASP A 97 1.07 5.74 -18.80
C ASP A 97 -0.36 5.20 -18.64
N MET A 98 -1.33 6.05 -18.35
CA MET A 98 -2.69 5.60 -18.04
C MET A 98 -3.33 4.80 -19.19
N GLU A 99 -3.29 5.34 -20.42
CA GLU A 99 -3.91 4.69 -21.59
C GLU A 99 -3.18 3.37 -21.94
N ASN A 100 -1.85 3.39 -21.88
CA ASN A 100 -1.05 2.20 -22.12
C ASN A 100 -1.31 1.11 -21.07
N TRP A 101 -1.46 1.52 -19.81
CA TRP A 101 -1.79 0.57 -18.75
C TRP A 101 -3.20 -0.03 -18.95
N TRP A 102 -4.19 0.76 -19.32
CA TRP A 102 -5.53 0.25 -19.60
C TRP A 102 -5.56 -0.80 -20.72
N MET A 103 -4.76 -0.60 -21.77
CA MET A 103 -4.62 -1.61 -22.82
C MET A 103 -4.03 -2.91 -22.27
N ARG A 104 -2.92 -2.83 -21.53
CA ARG A 104 -2.29 -4.01 -20.91
C ARG A 104 -3.22 -4.69 -19.89
N ALA A 105 -3.93 -3.93 -19.08
CA ALA A 105 -4.91 -4.46 -18.14
C ALA A 105 -6.04 -5.24 -18.84
N GLY A 106 -6.54 -4.69 -19.96
CA GLY A 106 -7.54 -5.36 -20.80
C GLY A 106 -7.02 -6.66 -21.42
N GLU A 107 -5.80 -6.66 -21.95
CA GLU A 107 -5.14 -7.85 -22.50
C GLU A 107 -4.94 -8.95 -21.46
N LYS A 108 -4.66 -8.56 -20.20
CA LYS A 108 -4.45 -9.48 -19.07
C LYS A 108 -5.74 -9.88 -18.35
N GLY A 109 -6.88 -9.31 -18.73
CA GLY A 109 -8.17 -9.59 -18.10
C GLY A 109 -8.32 -9.01 -16.68
N ILE A 110 -7.53 -7.99 -16.33
CA ILE A 110 -7.62 -7.32 -15.03
C ILE A 110 -8.93 -6.54 -14.94
N VAL A 111 -9.77 -6.87 -13.96
CA VAL A 111 -11.03 -6.19 -13.70
C VAL A 111 -10.75 -4.90 -12.91
N GLN A 112 -11.41 -3.80 -13.30
CA GLN A 112 -11.27 -2.50 -12.67
C GLN A 112 -12.62 -2.09 -12.08
N THR A 113 -12.67 -1.87 -10.75
CA THR A 113 -13.87 -1.49 -10.02
C THR A 113 -13.62 -0.22 -9.22
N THR A 114 -14.39 0.83 -9.52
CA THR A 114 -14.23 2.17 -8.94
C THR A 114 -15.29 2.46 -7.90
N ASP A 115 -15.13 3.60 -7.20
CA ASP A 115 -16.11 4.16 -6.27
C ASP A 115 -16.45 3.24 -5.09
N LEU A 116 -15.58 2.28 -4.74
CA LEU A 116 -15.77 1.34 -3.65
C LEU A 116 -14.80 1.61 -2.49
N ILE A 117 -15.37 1.75 -1.31
CA ILE A 117 -14.60 1.76 -0.05
C ILE A 117 -14.76 0.42 0.66
N VAL A 118 -13.71 0.00 1.38
CA VAL A 118 -13.78 -1.15 2.27
C VAL A 118 -14.34 -0.71 3.62
N THR A 119 -15.40 -1.35 4.07
CA THR A 119 -16.04 -1.08 5.36
C THR A 119 -15.68 -2.09 6.44
N GLY A 120 -15.11 -3.23 6.06
CA GLY A 120 -14.68 -4.27 6.97
C GLY A 120 -14.25 -5.54 6.24
N MET A 121 -13.65 -6.48 7.00
CA MET A 121 -13.31 -7.81 6.54
C MET A 121 -13.72 -8.83 7.62
N ASP A 122 -14.38 -9.91 7.21
CA ASP A 122 -14.80 -11.02 8.08
C ASP A 122 -14.34 -12.33 7.47
N GLY A 123 -13.32 -12.94 8.07
CA GLY A 123 -12.59 -14.04 7.44
C GLY A 123 -12.06 -13.60 6.08
N HIS A 124 -12.40 -14.33 5.01
CA HIS A 124 -12.04 -13.98 3.63
C HIS A 124 -13.07 -13.05 2.94
N THR A 125 -14.14 -12.65 3.64
CA THR A 125 -15.17 -11.78 3.04
C THR A 125 -14.83 -10.32 3.24
N LEU A 126 -14.57 -9.62 2.13
CA LEU A 126 -14.36 -8.19 2.08
C LEU A 126 -15.70 -7.48 1.94
N ASN A 127 -16.07 -6.67 2.93
CA ASN A 127 -17.28 -5.86 2.91
C ASN A 127 -16.99 -4.50 2.27
N LEU A 128 -17.78 -4.15 1.28
CA LEU A 128 -17.58 -2.98 0.43
C LEU A 128 -18.83 -2.09 0.44
N GLN A 129 -18.64 -0.81 0.21
CA GLN A 129 -19.72 0.11 -0.05
C GLN A 129 -19.41 0.97 -1.27
N HIS A 130 -20.34 1.03 -2.20
CA HIS A 130 -20.30 2.00 -3.30
C HIS A 130 -20.66 3.37 -2.71
N HIS A 131 -19.65 4.19 -2.43
CA HIS A 131 -19.82 5.39 -1.63
C HIS A 131 -20.78 6.43 -2.24
N PRO A 132 -20.89 6.60 -3.59
CA PRO A 132 -21.86 7.55 -4.15
C PRO A 132 -23.33 7.18 -3.91
N THR A 133 -23.65 5.88 -3.82
CA THR A 133 -25.04 5.41 -3.67
C THR A 133 -25.35 4.80 -2.31
N GLY A 134 -24.33 4.52 -1.49
CA GLY A 134 -24.47 3.79 -0.24
C GLY A 134 -24.78 2.30 -0.39
N THR A 135 -24.71 1.75 -1.61
CA THR A 135 -24.99 0.33 -1.86
C THR A 135 -23.88 -0.54 -1.29
N ASN A 136 -24.25 -1.53 -0.48
CA ASN A 136 -23.31 -2.50 0.08
C ASN A 136 -23.11 -3.67 -0.88
N LEU A 137 -21.85 -4.13 -0.97
CA LEU A 137 -21.41 -5.25 -1.78
C LEU A 137 -20.40 -6.10 -0.97
N THR A 138 -20.13 -7.29 -1.46
CA THR A 138 -19.11 -8.16 -0.89
C THR A 138 -18.22 -8.76 -1.98
N ARG A 139 -17.00 -9.14 -1.59
CA ARG A 139 -16.09 -10.00 -2.34
C ARG A 139 -15.53 -11.06 -1.41
N THR A 140 -15.25 -12.23 -1.95
CA THR A 140 -14.64 -13.35 -1.20
C THR A 140 -13.41 -13.83 -1.96
N PRO A 141 -12.36 -12.99 -2.08
CA PRO A 141 -11.14 -13.38 -2.79
C PRO A 141 -10.34 -14.40 -1.98
N ASP A 142 -9.48 -15.15 -2.66
CA ASP A 142 -8.46 -15.96 -2.00
C ASP A 142 -7.43 -15.06 -1.30
N TRP A 143 -7.09 -13.91 -1.91
CA TRP A 143 -6.13 -12.95 -1.38
C TRP A 143 -6.58 -11.49 -1.54
N VAL A 144 -6.21 -10.67 -0.56
CA VAL A 144 -6.30 -9.21 -0.64
C VAL A 144 -4.89 -8.62 -0.63
N VAL A 145 -4.57 -7.80 -1.63
CA VAL A 145 -3.28 -7.10 -1.71
C VAL A 145 -3.50 -5.60 -1.51
N LEU A 146 -2.77 -5.04 -0.57
CA LEU A 146 -2.93 -3.65 -0.14
C LEU A 146 -1.97 -2.72 -0.89
N ALA A 147 -2.51 -1.76 -1.63
CA ALA A 147 -1.82 -0.61 -2.18
C ALA A 147 -2.34 0.65 -1.49
N VAL A 148 -1.97 0.82 -0.22
CA VAL A 148 -2.45 1.91 0.64
C VAL A 148 -1.30 2.82 1.05
N PRO A 149 -1.57 4.07 1.47
CA PRO A 149 -0.52 4.96 1.98
C PRO A 149 0.29 4.31 3.10
N ALA A 150 1.60 4.51 3.06
CA ALA A 150 2.51 3.95 4.06
C ALA A 150 2.54 4.81 5.35
N ASN A 151 2.99 4.23 6.46
CA ASN A 151 3.20 4.93 7.72
C ASN A 151 4.64 5.44 7.81
N PRO A 152 4.88 6.70 8.22
CA PRO A 152 6.23 7.21 8.42
C PRO A 152 6.92 6.50 9.58
N VAL A 153 8.20 6.17 9.44
CA VAL A 153 9.02 5.60 10.52
C VAL A 153 9.64 6.73 11.33
N GLU A 154 8.96 7.12 12.41
CA GLU A 154 9.28 8.33 13.19
C GLU A 154 9.95 8.05 14.55
N TRP A 155 9.98 6.81 15.02
CA TRP A 155 10.36 6.49 16.40
C TRP A 155 11.75 7.04 16.78
N LEU A 156 12.76 6.89 15.91
CA LEU A 156 14.13 7.36 16.18
C LEU A 156 14.19 8.89 16.28
N TYR A 157 13.45 9.61 15.43
CA TYR A 157 13.35 11.06 15.51
C TYR A 157 12.72 11.51 16.84
N ASN A 158 11.63 10.87 17.23
CA ASN A 158 10.93 11.21 18.46
C ASN A 158 11.80 10.98 19.70
N ASP A 159 12.54 9.85 19.74
CA ASP A 159 13.45 9.52 20.83
C ASP A 159 14.61 10.52 20.94
N LEU A 160 15.27 10.83 19.83
CA LEU A 160 16.38 11.79 19.81
C LEU A 160 15.93 13.21 20.16
N LYS A 161 14.77 13.62 19.67
CA LYS A 161 14.18 14.93 20.01
C LYS A 161 13.85 15.04 21.49
N ALA A 162 13.29 13.98 22.09
CA ALA A 162 13.01 13.90 23.51
C ALA A 162 14.29 13.96 24.36
N ALA A 163 15.42 13.43 23.86
CA ALA A 163 16.74 13.49 24.48
C ALA A 163 17.44 14.86 24.28
N GLY A 164 16.82 15.83 23.58
CA GLY A 164 17.39 17.16 23.36
C GLY A 164 18.47 17.21 22.26
N VAL A 165 18.57 16.17 21.43
CA VAL A 165 19.51 16.14 20.30
C VAL A 165 19.03 17.06 19.18
N SER A 166 19.98 17.77 18.53
CA SER A 166 19.70 18.56 17.33
C SER A 166 19.38 17.61 16.16
N VAL A 167 18.09 17.44 15.81
CA VAL A 167 17.62 16.44 14.85
C VAL A 167 16.55 16.98 13.92
N GLU A 168 16.63 16.64 12.65
CA GLU A 168 15.63 16.93 11.61
C GLU A 168 15.21 15.65 10.87
N ARG A 169 14.02 15.69 10.24
CA ARG A 169 13.49 14.62 9.41
C ARG A 169 13.42 15.03 7.95
N VAL A 170 13.69 14.09 7.04
CA VAL A 170 13.58 14.31 5.60
C VAL A 170 12.98 13.08 4.89
N GLY A 171 12.32 13.31 3.76
CA GLY A 171 11.74 12.23 2.96
C GLY A 171 10.50 11.59 3.59
N ASP A 172 10.29 10.30 3.34
CA ASP A 172 9.06 9.57 3.70
C ASP A 172 8.86 9.39 5.21
N CYS A 173 9.87 9.56 6.03
CA CYS A 173 9.70 9.60 7.48
C CYS A 173 9.06 10.91 7.98
N VAL A 174 8.87 11.92 7.11
CA VAL A 174 8.07 13.12 7.37
C VAL A 174 6.65 12.94 6.88
N ALA A 175 6.52 12.55 5.61
CA ALA A 175 5.24 12.31 4.94
C ALA A 175 5.49 11.37 3.76
N PRO A 176 5.08 10.09 3.87
CA PRO A 176 5.21 9.14 2.79
C PRO A 176 4.49 9.63 1.53
N ARG A 177 5.15 9.47 0.39
CA ARG A 177 4.60 9.87 -0.91
C ARG A 177 4.19 8.65 -1.72
N ARG A 178 3.42 8.92 -2.76
CA ARG A 178 3.00 7.94 -3.77
C ARG A 178 4.16 7.49 -4.65
#